data_62bf8c74302a402f233127d714748ef4
#
_entry.id   62bf8c74302a402f233127d714748ef4
#
_cell.length_a   1.000
_cell.length_b   1.000
_cell.length_c   1.000
_cell.angle_alpha   90.00
_cell.angle_beta   90.00
_cell.angle_gamma   90.00
#
_symmetry.space_group_name_H-M   'P 1'
#
loop_
_entity.id
_entity.type
_entity.pdbx_description
1 polymer ?
#
loop_
_entity_poly.entity_id
_entity_poly.type
_entity_poly.pdbx_seq_one_letter_code
_entity_poly.pdbx_strand_id
1 'polypeptide(L)'
;MAELLCVKDLTKVYGKRGAVTRALDGVDLSLEAGEYVGIMGASGSGKTTLLNCISTIDRPTSGSIQVDGEELTGLRGRALTRFRRERLGFIFQDCNLLDTLTAFENIALALTIRRTPVGKIEGRVRETARLLEIEDCLNKYPYQMSGGQCQRT
;
A
#
# COMPACT_ATOMS: atom_id res chain seq x y z
N MET A 1 -2.19 -24.94 2.00
CA MET A 1 -1.18 -23.89 1.68
C MET A 1 -1.13 -22.93 2.85
N ALA A 2 -0.08 -22.16 3.06
CA ALA A 2 0.01 -21.29 4.23
C ALA A 2 -0.83 -20.02 4.00
N GLU A 3 -1.71 -19.70 4.95
CA GLU A 3 -2.51 -18.47 4.96
C GLU A 3 -1.57 -17.25 5.07
N LEU A 4 -1.57 -16.39 4.06
CA LEU A 4 -0.72 -15.19 4.02
C LEU A 4 -1.38 -14.01 4.73
N LEU A 5 -2.69 -13.83 4.50
CA LEU A 5 -3.49 -12.77 5.14
C LEU A 5 -4.68 -13.42 5.84
N CYS A 6 -4.89 -13.05 7.10
CA CYS A 6 -6.06 -13.44 7.88
C CYS A 6 -6.66 -12.19 8.54
N VAL A 7 -7.89 -11.88 8.20
CA VAL A 7 -8.69 -10.80 8.77
C VAL A 7 -9.88 -11.43 9.50
N LYS A 8 -10.09 -11.08 10.78
CA LYS A 8 -11.19 -11.63 11.59
C LYS A 8 -11.95 -10.54 12.28
N ASP A 9 -13.26 -10.59 12.15
CA ASP A 9 -14.24 -9.69 12.78
C ASP A 9 -13.87 -8.22 12.65
N LEU A 10 -13.35 -7.83 11.47
CA LEU A 10 -12.81 -6.50 11.27
C LEU A 10 -13.92 -5.47 11.21
N THR A 11 -13.90 -4.55 12.16
CA THR A 11 -14.87 -3.46 12.27
C THR A 11 -14.16 -2.11 12.21
N LYS A 12 -14.71 -1.19 11.42
CA LYS A 12 -14.24 0.20 11.36
C LYS A 12 -15.39 1.17 11.46
N VAL A 13 -15.30 2.02 12.46
CA VAL A 13 -16.29 3.08 12.73
C VAL A 13 -15.60 4.44 12.67
N TYR A 14 -16.14 5.35 11.89
CA TYR A 14 -15.73 6.75 11.83
C TYR A 14 -16.74 7.64 12.56
N GLY A 15 -16.26 8.76 13.06
CA GLY A 15 -17.08 9.77 13.74
C GLY A 15 -17.14 9.59 15.24
N LYS A 16 -17.65 10.64 15.90
CA LYS A 16 -17.91 10.73 17.36
C LYS A 16 -19.19 11.51 17.56
N ARG A 17 -19.94 11.22 18.65
CA ARG A 17 -21.07 12.00 19.15
C ARG A 17 -22.05 12.48 18.06
N GLY A 18 -22.89 11.58 17.57
CA GLY A 18 -24.07 11.93 16.74
C GLY A 18 -23.95 11.70 15.23
N ALA A 19 -22.75 11.67 14.66
CA ALA A 19 -22.51 11.27 13.27
C ALA A 19 -21.55 10.10 13.22
N VAL A 20 -22.07 8.87 13.34
CA VAL A 20 -21.28 7.63 13.35
C VAL A 20 -21.53 6.89 12.05
N THR A 21 -20.46 6.61 11.30
CA THR A 21 -20.52 5.77 10.10
C THR A 21 -19.74 4.48 10.34
N ARG A 22 -20.42 3.35 10.26
CA ARG A 22 -19.80 2.03 10.30
C ARG A 22 -19.40 1.65 8.87
N ALA A 23 -18.11 1.79 8.58
CA ALA A 23 -17.56 1.53 7.25
C ALA A 23 -17.21 0.05 7.03
N LEU A 24 -16.86 -0.68 8.10
CA LEU A 24 -16.69 -2.13 8.12
C LEU A 24 -17.46 -2.67 9.34
N ASP A 25 -18.12 -3.79 9.18
CA ASP A 25 -18.97 -4.42 10.20
C ASP A 25 -18.73 -5.94 10.25
N GLY A 26 -17.74 -6.36 11.04
CA GLY A 26 -17.43 -7.77 11.25
C GLY A 26 -16.95 -8.48 9.98
N VAL A 27 -16.01 -7.88 9.24
CA VAL A 27 -15.52 -8.46 7.97
C VAL A 27 -14.46 -9.52 8.24
N ASP A 28 -14.68 -10.72 7.68
CA ASP A 28 -13.72 -11.81 7.62
C ASP A 28 -13.18 -11.97 6.20
N LEU A 29 -11.85 -12.16 6.06
CA LEU A 29 -11.18 -12.39 4.79
C LEU A 29 -9.91 -13.20 5.04
N SER A 30 -9.67 -14.22 4.24
CA SER A 30 -8.38 -14.90 4.22
C SER A 30 -7.84 -15.04 2.81
N LEU A 31 -6.51 -14.96 2.68
CA LEU A 31 -5.79 -15.10 1.41
C LEU A 31 -4.59 -16.03 1.60
N GLU A 32 -4.38 -16.89 0.62
CA GLU A 32 -3.19 -17.74 0.56
C GLU A 32 -2.04 -17.07 -0.21
N ALA A 33 -0.84 -17.56 -0.02
CA ALA A 33 0.33 -17.06 -0.76
C ALA A 33 0.19 -17.33 -2.27
N GLY A 34 0.39 -16.29 -3.09
CA GLY A 34 0.26 -16.35 -4.55
C GLY A 34 -1.17 -16.16 -5.06
N GLU A 35 -2.14 -15.93 -4.19
CA GLU A 35 -3.52 -15.68 -4.59
C GLU A 35 -3.70 -14.25 -5.10
N TYR A 36 -4.55 -14.09 -6.12
CA TYR A 36 -4.97 -12.79 -6.65
C TYR A 36 -6.47 -12.62 -6.39
N VAL A 37 -6.83 -11.61 -5.62
CA VAL A 37 -8.21 -11.37 -5.19
C VAL A 37 -8.71 -9.99 -5.59
N GLY A 38 -9.89 -9.93 -6.18
CA GLY A 38 -10.61 -8.70 -6.51
C GLY A 38 -11.70 -8.39 -5.49
N ILE A 39 -11.67 -7.19 -4.88
CA ILE A 39 -12.73 -6.69 -4.00
C ILE A 39 -13.65 -5.78 -4.79
N MET A 40 -14.90 -6.21 -5.01
CA MET A 40 -15.90 -5.48 -5.78
C MET A 40 -17.07 -5.03 -4.92
N GLY A 41 -17.80 -4.01 -5.35
CA GLY A 41 -18.97 -3.49 -4.65
C GLY A 41 -19.26 -2.03 -5.02
N ALA A 42 -20.44 -1.54 -4.62
CA ALA A 42 -20.87 -0.16 -4.86
C ALA A 42 -19.93 0.89 -4.23
N SER A 43 -20.00 2.13 -4.69
CA SER A 43 -19.29 3.24 -4.02
C SER A 43 -19.77 3.34 -2.57
N GLY A 44 -18.86 3.58 -1.64
CA GLY A 44 -19.16 3.66 -0.21
C GLY A 44 -19.31 2.30 0.50
N SER A 45 -19.13 1.15 -0.16
CA SER A 45 -19.26 -0.18 0.47
C SER A 45 -18.08 -0.59 1.36
N GLY A 46 -17.11 0.29 1.64
CA GLY A 46 -16.02 0.02 2.56
C GLY A 46 -14.74 -0.58 1.94
N LYS A 47 -14.67 -0.79 0.61
CA LYS A 47 -13.50 -1.40 -0.06
C LYS A 47 -12.18 -0.70 0.26
N THR A 48 -12.14 0.61 0.08
CA THR A 48 -10.95 1.43 0.38
C THR A 48 -10.63 1.39 1.88
N THR A 49 -11.65 1.39 2.73
CA THR A 49 -11.47 1.28 4.19
C THR A 49 -10.83 -0.06 4.56
N LEU A 50 -11.29 -1.17 3.95
CA LEU A 50 -10.72 -2.49 4.18
C LEU A 50 -9.24 -2.53 3.75
N LEU A 51 -8.93 -2.05 2.54
CA LEU A 51 -7.55 -1.97 2.05
C LEU A 51 -6.67 -1.08 2.94
N ASN A 52 -7.19 0.06 3.40
CA ASN A 52 -6.46 0.95 4.30
C ASN A 52 -6.19 0.30 5.67
N CYS A 53 -7.11 -0.51 6.19
CA CYS A 53 -6.89 -1.25 7.43
C CYS A 53 -5.84 -2.35 7.22
N ILE A 54 -5.94 -3.16 6.16
CA ILE A 54 -4.98 -4.23 5.84
C ILE A 54 -3.58 -3.64 5.62
N SER A 55 -3.49 -2.52 4.90
CA SER A 55 -2.20 -1.83 4.65
C SER A 55 -1.69 -1.01 5.85
N THR A 56 -2.40 -1.07 6.98
CA THR A 56 -2.04 -0.32 8.20
C THR A 56 -2.02 1.21 8.04
N ILE A 57 -2.55 1.76 6.94
CA ILE A 57 -2.73 3.21 6.73
C ILE A 57 -3.75 3.73 7.74
N ASP A 58 -4.85 2.98 7.93
CA ASP A 58 -5.83 3.26 8.97
C ASP A 58 -5.87 2.11 9.99
N ARG A 59 -6.41 2.39 11.16
CA ARG A 59 -6.56 1.39 12.23
C ARG A 59 -7.99 0.94 12.33
N PRO A 60 -8.25 -0.37 12.42
CA PRO A 60 -9.59 -0.86 12.72
C PRO A 60 -10.04 -0.39 14.12
N THR A 61 -11.35 -0.35 14.33
CA THR A 61 -11.95 -0.09 15.64
C THR A 61 -11.87 -1.34 16.51
N SER A 62 -12.11 -2.52 15.89
CA SER A 62 -11.98 -3.84 16.52
C SER A 62 -11.68 -4.90 15.46
N GLY A 63 -11.45 -6.13 15.89
CA GLY A 63 -11.03 -7.24 15.05
C GLY A 63 -9.51 -7.38 14.96
N SER A 64 -9.04 -8.35 14.18
CA SER A 64 -7.62 -8.64 14.00
C SER A 64 -7.24 -8.74 12.53
N ILE A 65 -5.98 -8.42 12.25
CA ILE A 65 -5.36 -8.55 10.92
C ILE A 65 -3.99 -9.19 11.13
N GLN A 66 -3.80 -10.36 10.53
CA GLN A 66 -2.51 -11.06 10.54
C GLN A 66 -1.98 -11.18 9.11
N VAL A 67 -0.69 -10.95 8.94
CA VAL A 67 0.04 -11.16 7.69
C VAL A 67 1.24 -12.04 7.97
N ASP A 68 1.32 -13.19 7.29
CA ASP A 68 2.39 -14.17 7.49
C ASP A 68 2.56 -14.54 8.98
N GLY A 69 1.43 -14.67 9.69
CA GLY A 69 1.37 -14.97 11.14
C GLY A 69 1.68 -13.79 12.06
N GLU A 70 2.07 -12.61 11.55
CA GLU A 70 2.33 -11.40 12.36
C GLU A 70 1.04 -10.59 12.55
N GLU A 71 0.65 -10.35 13.81
CA GLU A 71 -0.53 -9.53 14.16
C GLU A 71 -0.24 -8.03 13.96
N LEU A 72 -1.03 -7.37 13.10
CA LEU A 72 -0.80 -5.98 12.70
C LEU A 72 -1.51 -4.95 13.56
N THR A 73 -2.67 -5.27 14.13
CA THR A 73 -3.50 -4.30 14.85
C THR A 73 -2.81 -3.77 16.12
N GLY A 74 -1.92 -4.58 16.69
CA GLY A 74 -1.06 -4.24 17.83
C GLY A 74 0.18 -3.43 17.50
N LEU A 75 0.64 -3.40 16.25
CA LEU A 75 1.90 -2.76 15.87
C LEU A 75 1.86 -1.24 16.07
N ARG A 76 2.98 -0.69 16.55
CA ARG A 76 3.16 0.75 16.82
C ARG A 76 4.58 1.20 16.48
N GLY A 77 4.76 2.48 16.24
CA GLY A 77 6.06 3.13 16.10
C GLY A 77 6.98 2.41 15.10
N ARG A 78 8.18 2.04 15.56
CA ARG A 78 9.23 1.44 14.72
C ARG A 78 8.83 0.08 14.12
N ALA A 79 8.07 -0.74 14.82
CA ALA A 79 7.62 -2.04 14.33
C ALA A 79 6.67 -1.87 13.14
N LEU A 80 5.71 -0.95 13.23
CA LEU A 80 4.78 -0.61 12.15
C LEU A 80 5.52 -0.05 10.91
N THR A 81 6.48 0.85 11.13
CA THR A 81 7.29 1.41 10.05
C THR A 81 8.11 0.34 9.35
N ARG A 82 8.69 -0.60 10.11
CA ARG A 82 9.45 -1.73 9.56
C ARG A 82 8.54 -2.63 8.72
N PHE A 83 7.37 -3.00 9.23
CA PHE A 83 6.40 -3.82 8.51
C PHE A 83 6.04 -3.21 7.15
N ARG A 84 5.63 -1.92 7.13
CA ARG A 84 5.31 -1.22 5.88
C ARG A 84 6.45 -1.21 4.87
N ARG A 85 7.68 -0.99 5.35
CA ARG A 85 8.87 -0.94 4.49
C ARG A 85 9.25 -2.30 3.90
N GLU A 86 9.09 -3.39 4.66
CA GLU A 86 9.67 -4.69 4.35
C GLU A 86 8.67 -5.70 3.80
N ARG A 87 7.38 -5.59 4.20
CA ARG A 87 6.36 -6.60 3.94
C ARG A 87 5.21 -6.13 3.07
N LEU A 88 5.06 -4.83 2.86
CA LEU A 88 3.91 -4.26 2.17
C LEU A 88 4.32 -3.52 0.90
N GLY A 89 3.61 -3.77 -0.21
CA GLY A 89 3.55 -2.90 -1.37
C GLY A 89 2.15 -2.32 -1.48
N PHE A 90 2.03 -1.02 -1.74
CA PHE A 90 0.75 -0.36 -1.89
C PHE A 90 0.76 0.52 -3.14
N ILE A 91 -0.22 0.33 -4.02
CA ILE A 91 -0.44 1.16 -5.20
C ILE A 91 -1.66 2.02 -4.94
N PHE A 92 -1.47 3.33 -4.92
CA PHE A 92 -2.56 4.29 -4.70
C PHE A 92 -3.32 4.57 -5.99
N GLN A 93 -4.60 4.88 -5.87
CA GLN A 93 -5.43 5.30 -7.01
C GLN A 93 -4.89 6.59 -7.66
N ASP A 94 -4.44 7.54 -6.85
CA ASP A 94 -3.95 8.87 -7.26
C ASP A 94 -2.42 8.95 -7.34
N CYS A 95 -1.74 7.83 -7.55
CA CYS A 95 -0.29 7.67 -7.72
C CYS A 95 0.58 8.16 -6.55
N ASN A 96 0.25 9.28 -5.89
CA ASN A 96 0.94 9.86 -4.71
C ASN A 96 2.46 10.08 -4.87
N LEU A 97 2.89 10.44 -6.07
CA LEU A 97 4.27 10.85 -6.32
C LEU A 97 4.56 12.22 -5.73
N LEU A 98 5.82 12.48 -5.41
CA LEU A 98 6.29 13.79 -5.00
C LEU A 98 6.52 14.65 -6.24
N ASP A 99 5.70 15.70 -6.42
CA ASP A 99 5.73 16.58 -7.60
C ASP A 99 7.04 17.35 -7.78
N THR A 100 7.81 17.50 -6.71
CA THR A 100 9.11 18.15 -6.69
C THR A 100 10.27 17.24 -7.10
N LEU A 101 10.03 15.97 -7.29
CA LEU A 101 10.98 14.96 -7.70
C LEU A 101 10.64 14.41 -9.09
N THR A 102 11.66 14.07 -9.86
CA THR A 102 11.52 13.35 -11.13
C THR A 102 11.02 11.92 -10.88
N ALA A 103 10.60 11.22 -11.93
CA ALA A 103 10.23 9.80 -11.83
C ALA A 103 11.40 8.97 -11.29
N PHE A 104 12.62 9.21 -11.78
CA PHE A 104 13.82 8.56 -11.26
C PHE A 104 13.97 8.75 -9.75
N GLU A 105 13.84 9.98 -9.27
CA GLU A 105 14.02 10.32 -7.85
C GLU A 105 12.90 9.75 -6.97
N ASN A 106 11.66 9.71 -7.45
CA ASN A 106 10.54 9.05 -6.76
C ASN A 106 10.82 7.55 -6.56
N ILE A 107 11.26 6.84 -7.60
CA ILE A 107 11.63 5.41 -7.51
C ILE A 107 12.86 5.23 -6.60
N ALA A 108 13.90 6.06 -6.78
CA ALA A 108 15.13 6.00 -6.00
C ALA A 108 14.87 6.26 -4.50
N LEU A 109 13.90 7.11 -4.16
CA LEU A 109 13.51 7.38 -2.78
C LEU A 109 13.04 6.10 -2.06
N ALA A 110 12.22 5.28 -2.71
CA ALA A 110 11.76 4.02 -2.15
C ALA A 110 12.92 3.05 -1.87
N LEU A 111 13.89 2.97 -2.79
CA LEU A 111 15.10 2.16 -2.60
C LEU A 111 16.00 2.69 -1.48
N THR A 112 16.08 4.02 -1.35
CA THR A 112 16.82 4.69 -0.27
C THR A 112 16.21 4.41 1.10
N ILE A 113 14.89 4.49 1.23
CA ILE A 113 14.14 4.15 2.44
C ILE A 113 14.38 2.67 2.82
N ARG A 114 14.48 1.79 1.85
CA ARG A 114 14.83 0.37 2.04
C ARG A 114 16.31 0.12 2.34
N ARG A 115 17.13 1.18 2.42
CA ARG A 115 18.58 1.13 2.66
C ARG A 115 19.36 0.37 1.58
N THR A 116 18.93 0.46 0.35
CA THR A 116 19.68 -0.09 -0.79
C THR A 116 21.02 0.65 -0.91
N PRO A 117 22.16 -0.04 -1.10
CA PRO A 117 23.43 0.60 -1.32
C PRO A 117 23.40 1.58 -2.51
N VAL A 118 23.93 2.80 -2.32
CA VAL A 118 23.86 3.90 -3.30
C VAL A 118 24.30 3.45 -4.70
N GLY A 119 25.41 2.73 -4.81
CA GLY A 119 25.90 2.24 -6.11
C GLY A 119 25.00 1.22 -6.83
N LYS A 120 23.93 0.73 -6.18
CA LYS A 120 22.96 -0.20 -6.78
C LYS A 120 21.64 0.49 -7.15
N ILE A 121 21.41 1.72 -6.70
CA ILE A 121 20.11 2.40 -6.87
C ILE A 121 19.85 2.65 -8.35
N GLU A 122 20.78 3.30 -9.06
CA GLU A 122 20.58 3.65 -10.46
C GLU A 122 20.29 2.43 -11.34
N GLY A 123 21.08 1.36 -11.19
CA GLY A 123 20.87 0.13 -11.95
C GLY A 123 19.48 -0.48 -11.72
N ARG A 124 19.02 -0.53 -10.45
CA ARG A 124 17.69 -1.04 -10.11
C ARG A 124 16.57 -0.16 -10.63
N VAL A 125 16.70 1.17 -10.54
CA VAL A 125 15.70 2.10 -11.08
C VAL A 125 15.54 1.87 -12.58
N ARG A 126 16.64 1.84 -13.34
CA ARG A 126 16.60 1.62 -14.79
C ARG A 126 16.04 0.25 -15.19
N GLU A 127 16.43 -0.79 -14.48
CA GLU A 127 15.91 -2.15 -14.71
C GLU A 127 14.39 -2.21 -14.51
N THR A 128 13.89 -1.68 -13.40
CA THR A 128 12.45 -1.66 -13.10
C THR A 128 11.70 -0.75 -14.09
N ALA A 129 12.24 0.42 -14.42
CA ALA A 129 11.64 1.34 -15.38
C ALA A 129 11.51 0.72 -16.77
N ARG A 130 12.50 -0.09 -17.20
CA ARG A 130 12.45 -0.82 -18.47
C ARG A 130 11.36 -1.89 -18.45
N LEU A 131 11.25 -2.67 -17.37
CA LEU A 131 10.20 -3.69 -17.21
C LEU A 131 8.80 -3.08 -17.25
N LEU A 132 8.64 -1.86 -16.74
CA LEU A 132 7.37 -1.13 -16.69
C LEU A 132 7.17 -0.18 -17.88
N GLU A 133 8.08 -0.17 -18.86
CA GLU A 133 7.99 0.66 -20.07
C GLU A 133 7.87 2.17 -19.76
N ILE A 134 8.65 2.67 -18.80
CA ILE A 134 8.70 4.09 -18.39
C ILE A 134 10.13 4.66 -18.39
N GLU A 135 11.09 4.01 -19.04
CA GLU A 135 12.49 4.45 -19.04
C GLU A 135 12.65 5.87 -19.65
N ASP A 136 11.83 6.20 -20.66
CA ASP A 136 11.77 7.53 -21.29
C ASP A 136 11.18 8.62 -20.38
N CYS A 137 10.54 8.24 -19.28
CA CYS A 137 9.93 9.15 -18.33
C CYS A 137 10.82 9.46 -17.11
N LEU A 138 11.95 8.78 -16.93
CA LEU A 138 12.78 8.89 -15.72
C LEU A 138 13.20 10.31 -15.37
N ASN A 139 13.41 11.17 -16.37
CA ASN A 139 13.81 12.56 -16.17
C ASN A 139 12.61 13.54 -16.13
N LYS A 140 11.36 13.03 -16.21
CA LYS A 140 10.17 13.87 -16.18
C LYS A 140 9.66 14.01 -14.74
N TYR A 141 9.04 15.14 -14.46
CA TYR A 141 8.27 15.36 -13.24
C TYR A 141 6.85 14.79 -13.39
N PRO A 142 6.14 14.47 -12.30
CA PRO A 142 4.79 13.89 -12.35
C PRO A 142 3.82 14.68 -13.24
N TYR A 143 3.84 16.01 -13.18
CA TYR A 143 2.99 16.87 -14.01
C TYR A 143 3.29 16.84 -15.53
N GLN A 144 4.41 16.23 -15.94
CA GLN A 144 4.80 16.02 -17.33
C GLN A 144 4.48 14.62 -17.84
N MET A 145 3.89 13.79 -17.00
CA MET A 145 3.63 12.38 -17.27
C MET A 145 2.12 12.12 -17.43
N SER A 146 1.76 11.09 -18.19
CA SER A 146 0.39 10.60 -18.22
C SER A 146 0.03 9.89 -16.91
N GLY A 147 -1.27 9.78 -16.58
CA GLY A 147 -1.72 9.05 -15.39
C GLY A 147 -1.19 7.61 -15.33
N GLY A 148 -1.16 6.91 -16.48
CA GLY A 148 -0.61 5.56 -16.56
C GLY A 148 0.91 5.51 -16.36
N GLN A 149 1.66 6.52 -16.79
CA GLN A 149 3.09 6.64 -16.52
C GLN A 149 3.35 6.92 -15.03
N CYS A 150 2.59 7.85 -14.42
CA CYS A 150 2.66 8.11 -12.98
C CYS A 150 2.37 6.85 -12.16
N GLN A 151 1.38 6.05 -12.57
CA GLN A 151 1.01 4.84 -11.84
C GLN A 151 2.05 3.72 -11.94
N ARG A 152 2.83 3.71 -13.02
CA ARG A 152 3.94 2.76 -13.17
C ARG A 152 5.26 3.24 -12.54
N THR A 153 5.30 4.51 -12.13
CA THR A 153 6.42 5.09 -11.36
C THR A 153 6.32 4.78 -9.87
#